data_67047567467678750de6f8af580679d8
#
_entry.id   67047567467678750de6f8af580679d8
#
_cell.length_a   1.000
_cell.length_b   1.000
_cell.length_c   1.000
_cell.angle_alpha   90.00
_cell.angle_beta   90.00
_cell.angle_gamma   90.00
#
_symmetry.space_group_name_H-M   'P 1'
#
loop_
_entity.id
_entity.type
_entity.pdbx_description
1 polymer ?
#
loop_
_entity_poly.entity_id
_entity_poly.type
_entity_poly.pdbx_seq_one_letter_code
_entity_poly.pdbx_strand_id
1 'polypeptide(L)'
;MNKLKVMSVFGTRPEAIKMAPLVKALQASEQIESIVCLTGQHREMLDSVMEIFQLTGDYDLHIMEKRQTLSTITTKTLLGMDSVLDTVNPDLVLVHGDTSTTFAGALAAFYHQVKVGHVEAGLRTWDKYSPFPEEMNRTLVGDIADLHFSPTKANADNLRREAIMGDIFITGNTAIDAMQYTVKPDFVFPTALLNELDFRNHRIIAVTCHRRENYGKPMEAIMHAILEIVQTHPDVEVVYPVHLSPVVRECVFPILGGHDRIHLIDPVDVEEMHNLIARCYMVMTDSGGLQEEAPALGKPVLVMRRETERPEAIAAGTAKLAGVEKDEIVRLAGELLDDPAAYARMAKAVNPYGDGHASERIVQAILWHFGRAAEKPADFNA
;
A
#
# COMPACT_ATOMS: atom_id res chain seq x y z
N MET A 1 8.52 -35.01 4.69
CA MET A 1 8.88 -34.27 3.46
C MET A 1 9.74 -33.10 3.88
N ASN A 2 10.74 -32.69 3.08
CA ASN A 2 11.48 -31.47 3.35
C ASN A 2 10.54 -30.26 3.22
N LYS A 3 10.77 -29.21 4.01
CA LYS A 3 10.03 -27.95 3.87
C LYS A 3 10.29 -27.34 2.50
N LEU A 4 9.29 -26.65 1.97
CA LEU A 4 9.41 -25.85 0.75
C LEU A 4 10.15 -24.54 1.09
N LYS A 5 11.26 -24.25 0.42
CA LYS A 5 12.02 -23.01 0.64
C LYS A 5 11.42 -21.88 -0.17
N VAL A 6 10.84 -20.88 0.51
CA VAL A 6 10.24 -19.71 -0.11
C VAL A 6 11.01 -18.47 0.32
N MET A 7 11.63 -17.78 -0.63
CA MET A 7 12.40 -16.56 -0.40
C MET A 7 11.58 -15.33 -0.79
N SER A 8 11.33 -14.45 0.16
CA SER A 8 10.69 -13.15 -0.06
C SER A 8 11.74 -12.07 -0.26
N VAL A 9 11.69 -11.35 -1.39
CA VAL A 9 12.66 -10.31 -1.77
C VAL A 9 11.98 -8.96 -1.82
N PHE A 10 12.44 -8.00 -1.02
CA PHE A 10 11.93 -6.63 -1.01
C PHE A 10 12.96 -5.66 -0.44
N GLY A 11 12.80 -4.35 -0.70
CA GLY A 11 13.83 -3.39 -0.28
C GLY A 11 13.36 -1.97 -0.06
N THR A 12 12.08 -1.68 -0.28
CA THR A 12 11.49 -0.37 0.00
C THR A 12 10.46 -0.46 1.13
N ARG A 13 10.18 0.68 1.77
CA ARG A 13 9.16 0.76 2.82
C ARG A 13 7.77 0.25 2.37
N PRO A 14 7.23 0.67 1.20
CA PRO A 14 5.93 0.18 0.75
C PRO A 14 5.88 -1.33 0.50
N GLU A 15 6.95 -1.88 -0.08
CA GLU A 15 7.06 -3.33 -0.26
C GLU A 15 7.07 -4.06 1.09
N ALA A 16 7.86 -3.58 2.04
CA ALA A 16 7.98 -4.20 3.37
C ALA A 16 6.65 -4.24 4.11
N ILE A 17 5.88 -3.15 4.09
CA ILE A 17 4.55 -3.09 4.73
C ILE A 17 3.64 -4.19 4.17
N LYS A 18 3.64 -4.38 2.86
CA LYS A 18 2.76 -5.34 2.18
C LYS A 18 3.30 -6.77 2.22
N MET A 19 4.63 -6.95 2.25
CA MET A 19 5.23 -8.28 2.35
C MET A 19 5.29 -8.82 3.78
N ALA A 20 5.32 -7.96 4.79
CA ALA A 20 5.44 -8.38 6.18
C ALA A 20 4.34 -9.35 6.65
N PRO A 21 3.03 -9.12 6.41
CA PRO A 21 1.99 -10.08 6.76
C PRO A 21 2.15 -11.41 6.01
N LEU A 22 2.58 -11.37 4.75
CA LEU A 22 2.84 -12.58 3.98
C LEU A 22 4.02 -13.36 4.55
N VAL A 23 5.13 -12.70 4.90
CA VAL A 23 6.27 -13.36 5.57
C VAL A 23 5.83 -14.00 6.89
N LYS A 24 5.01 -13.33 7.69
CA LYS A 24 4.43 -13.93 8.91
C LYS A 24 3.61 -15.18 8.61
N ALA A 25 2.77 -15.14 7.59
CA ALA A 25 1.95 -16.29 7.19
C ALA A 25 2.82 -17.47 6.68
N LEU A 26 3.88 -17.17 5.92
CA LEU A 26 4.86 -18.18 5.48
C LEU A 26 5.59 -18.80 6.67
N GLN A 27 6.05 -18.00 7.64
CA GLN A 27 6.72 -18.47 8.85
C GLN A 27 5.80 -19.34 9.74
N ALA A 28 4.51 -19.06 9.76
CA ALA A 28 3.52 -19.84 10.51
C ALA A 28 3.23 -21.21 9.88
N SER A 29 3.60 -21.44 8.63
CA SER A 29 3.37 -22.71 7.94
C SER A 29 4.42 -23.76 8.32
N GLU A 30 3.98 -24.91 8.80
CA GLU A 30 4.88 -26.04 9.10
C GLU A 30 5.54 -26.65 7.85
N GLN A 31 4.97 -26.41 6.67
CA GLN A 31 5.42 -26.97 5.39
C GLN A 31 6.41 -26.06 4.64
N ILE A 32 6.61 -24.81 5.12
CA ILE A 32 7.44 -23.80 4.46
C ILE A 32 8.63 -23.43 5.34
N GLU A 33 9.79 -23.27 4.71
CA GLU A 33 10.95 -22.58 5.22
C GLU A 33 10.96 -21.18 4.61
N SER A 34 10.55 -20.18 5.40
CA SER A 34 10.46 -18.79 4.95
C SER A 34 11.82 -18.12 5.10
N ILE A 35 12.30 -17.52 4.03
CA ILE A 35 13.59 -16.83 3.95
C ILE A 35 13.34 -15.39 3.51
N VAL A 36 13.96 -14.43 4.18
CA VAL A 36 13.80 -13.00 3.88
C VAL A 36 15.11 -12.45 3.34
N CYS A 37 15.09 -11.97 2.10
CA CYS A 37 16.21 -11.29 1.46
C CYS A 37 15.87 -9.80 1.27
N LEU A 38 16.57 -8.94 2.00
CA LEU A 38 16.43 -7.50 1.91
C LEU A 38 17.39 -6.95 0.84
N THR A 39 16.88 -6.12 -0.08
CA THR A 39 17.77 -5.45 -1.04
C THR A 39 18.40 -4.21 -0.45
N GLY A 40 17.76 -3.57 0.56
CA GLY A 40 18.31 -2.42 1.25
C GLY A 40 18.34 -1.16 0.39
N GLN A 41 17.36 -0.97 -0.50
CA GLN A 41 17.26 0.22 -1.36
C GLN A 41 16.99 1.51 -0.56
N HIS A 42 16.22 1.44 0.57
CA HIS A 42 15.90 2.54 1.48
C HIS A 42 16.00 2.06 2.93
N ARG A 43 17.21 2.01 3.48
CA ARG A 43 17.54 1.31 4.73
C ARG A 43 16.74 1.78 5.95
N GLU A 44 16.84 3.06 6.32
CA GLU A 44 16.26 3.57 7.57
C GLU A 44 14.72 3.38 7.62
N MET A 45 14.05 3.62 6.50
CA MET A 45 12.60 3.43 6.40
C MET A 45 12.18 1.97 6.37
N LEU A 46 13.04 1.08 5.88
CA LEU A 46 12.82 -0.35 5.86
C LEU A 46 12.95 -0.94 7.26
N ASP A 47 14.00 -0.55 7.98
CA ASP A 47 14.30 -1.03 9.33
C ASP A 47 13.14 -0.74 10.31
N SER A 48 12.52 0.44 10.22
CA SER A 48 11.34 0.78 11.04
C SER A 48 10.14 -0.14 10.79
N VAL A 49 9.89 -0.53 9.55
CA VAL A 49 8.81 -1.48 9.23
C VAL A 49 9.15 -2.88 9.74
N MET A 50 10.40 -3.32 9.56
CA MET A 50 10.85 -4.63 10.06
C MET A 50 10.69 -4.72 11.58
N GLU A 51 10.96 -3.63 12.31
CA GLU A 51 10.76 -3.54 13.76
C GLU A 51 9.27 -3.64 14.14
N ILE A 52 8.39 -2.84 13.49
CA ILE A 52 6.94 -2.87 13.74
C ILE A 52 6.38 -4.28 13.57
N PHE A 53 6.79 -4.98 12.52
CA PHE A 53 6.32 -6.34 12.25
C PHE A 53 7.15 -7.43 12.94
N GLN A 54 8.18 -7.08 13.71
CA GLN A 54 9.09 -8.01 14.39
C GLN A 54 9.67 -9.06 13.41
N LEU A 55 10.17 -8.58 12.28
CA LEU A 55 10.82 -9.37 11.25
C LEU A 55 12.32 -9.10 11.22
N THR A 56 13.08 -10.10 10.81
CA THR A 56 14.52 -10.00 10.53
C THR A 56 14.79 -10.46 9.11
N GLY A 57 15.76 -9.83 8.44
CA GLY A 57 16.28 -10.31 7.16
C GLY A 57 17.31 -11.41 7.39
N ASP A 58 17.20 -12.52 6.66
CA ASP A 58 18.20 -13.58 6.65
C ASP A 58 19.40 -13.17 5.77
N TYR A 59 19.12 -12.41 4.72
CA TYR A 59 20.11 -11.84 3.80
C TYR A 59 19.84 -10.37 3.57
N ASP A 60 20.91 -9.59 3.35
CA ASP A 60 20.85 -8.17 3.05
C ASP A 60 21.88 -7.82 1.97
N LEU A 61 21.43 -7.35 0.82
CA LEU A 61 22.28 -7.05 -0.32
C LEU A 61 22.99 -5.69 -0.20
N HIS A 62 22.53 -4.82 0.71
CA HIS A 62 23.12 -3.50 0.96
C HIS A 62 23.33 -2.66 -0.30
N ILE A 63 22.35 -2.62 -1.22
CA ILE A 63 22.52 -1.96 -2.51
C ILE A 63 22.48 -0.43 -2.43
N MET A 64 22.05 0.14 -1.29
CA MET A 64 21.86 1.59 -1.12
C MET A 64 23.15 2.37 -1.34
N GLU A 65 23.11 3.38 -2.21
CA GLU A 65 24.18 4.35 -2.45
C GLU A 65 23.64 5.77 -2.64
N LYS A 66 24.51 6.76 -2.42
CA LYS A 66 24.17 8.16 -2.75
C LYS A 66 24.08 8.30 -4.28
N ARG A 67 22.99 8.92 -4.77
CA ARG A 67 22.74 9.19 -6.20
C ARG A 67 22.62 7.92 -7.07
N GLN A 68 21.88 6.94 -6.60
CA GLN A 68 21.59 5.72 -7.37
C GLN A 68 20.87 6.04 -8.68
N THR A 69 21.26 5.35 -9.75
CA THR A 69 20.52 5.29 -11.02
C THR A 69 19.72 3.99 -11.07
N LEU A 70 18.71 3.93 -11.93
CA LEU A 70 17.96 2.68 -12.17
C LEU A 70 18.88 1.53 -12.58
N SER A 71 19.85 1.83 -13.47
CA SER A 71 20.85 0.83 -13.91
C SER A 71 21.70 0.31 -12.74
N THR A 72 22.12 1.19 -11.81
CA THR A 72 22.91 0.79 -10.65
C THR A 72 22.10 -0.09 -9.70
N ILE A 73 20.85 0.27 -9.43
CA ILE A 73 19.94 -0.52 -8.59
C ILE A 73 19.73 -1.91 -9.20
N THR A 74 19.36 -1.97 -10.48
CA THR A 74 19.13 -3.23 -11.20
C THR A 74 20.35 -4.13 -11.20
N THR A 75 21.53 -3.59 -11.55
CA THR A 75 22.79 -4.38 -11.63
C THR A 75 23.20 -4.91 -10.27
N LYS A 76 23.15 -4.09 -9.22
CA LYS A 76 23.53 -4.51 -7.87
C LYS A 76 22.59 -5.55 -7.30
N THR A 77 21.28 -5.38 -7.51
CA THR A 77 20.28 -6.37 -7.08
C THR A 77 20.52 -7.69 -7.81
N LEU A 78 20.70 -7.66 -9.12
CA LEU A 78 20.93 -8.88 -9.91
C LEU A 78 22.18 -9.64 -9.42
N LEU A 79 23.32 -8.97 -9.30
CA LEU A 79 24.57 -9.60 -8.83
C LEU A 79 24.51 -10.05 -7.37
N GLY A 80 23.84 -9.28 -6.50
CA GLY A 80 23.66 -9.67 -5.10
C GLY A 80 22.76 -10.89 -4.95
N MET A 81 21.68 -10.95 -5.71
CA MET A 81 20.78 -12.10 -5.74
C MET A 81 21.46 -13.37 -6.25
N ASP A 82 22.35 -13.29 -7.26
CA ASP A 82 23.12 -14.44 -7.76
C ASP A 82 23.78 -15.21 -6.61
N SER A 83 24.54 -14.49 -5.75
CA SER A 83 25.26 -15.11 -4.63
C SER A 83 24.34 -15.73 -3.58
N VAL A 84 23.20 -15.09 -3.34
CA VAL A 84 22.20 -15.59 -2.36
C VAL A 84 21.49 -16.83 -2.92
N LEU A 85 21.08 -16.80 -4.20
CA LEU A 85 20.41 -17.91 -4.86
C LEU A 85 21.29 -19.16 -4.94
N ASP A 86 22.58 -19.01 -5.27
CA ASP A 86 23.56 -20.11 -5.25
C ASP A 86 23.69 -20.76 -3.87
N THR A 87 23.60 -19.96 -2.80
CA THR A 87 23.76 -20.44 -1.43
C THR A 87 22.48 -21.13 -0.92
N VAL A 88 21.32 -20.52 -1.16
CA VAL A 88 20.03 -20.91 -0.58
C VAL A 88 19.36 -21.98 -1.39
N ASN A 89 19.43 -21.89 -2.73
CA ASN A 89 18.72 -22.72 -3.69
C ASN A 89 17.22 -22.86 -3.33
N PRO A 90 16.44 -21.75 -3.34
CA PRO A 90 15.04 -21.77 -2.96
C PRO A 90 14.18 -22.45 -4.03
N ASP A 91 13.02 -22.97 -3.64
CA ASP A 91 12.03 -23.54 -4.58
C ASP A 91 11.20 -22.41 -5.24
N LEU A 92 11.04 -21.28 -4.54
CA LEU A 92 10.25 -20.12 -5.00
C LEU A 92 10.86 -18.82 -4.49
N VAL A 93 10.94 -17.84 -5.36
CA VAL A 93 11.22 -16.43 -5.01
C VAL A 93 9.93 -15.63 -5.14
N LEU A 94 9.55 -14.92 -4.08
CA LEU A 94 8.44 -13.96 -4.08
C LEU A 94 9.00 -12.55 -4.24
N VAL A 95 8.44 -11.81 -5.20
CA VAL A 95 8.71 -10.40 -5.41
C VAL A 95 7.40 -9.61 -5.34
N HIS A 96 7.46 -8.33 -5.03
CA HIS A 96 6.27 -7.51 -4.80
C HIS A 96 6.22 -6.28 -5.70
N GLY A 97 5.08 -6.04 -6.34
CA GLY A 97 4.79 -4.80 -7.06
C GLY A 97 5.66 -4.58 -8.28
N ASP A 98 6.34 -3.42 -8.35
CA ASP A 98 6.85 -2.90 -9.61
C ASP A 98 8.16 -2.10 -9.48
N THR A 99 8.88 -2.23 -8.38
CA THR A 99 10.17 -1.53 -8.22
C THR A 99 11.25 -2.14 -9.11
N SER A 100 12.35 -1.41 -9.31
CA SER A 100 13.51 -1.93 -10.04
C SER A 100 14.12 -3.15 -9.34
N THR A 101 14.03 -3.24 -8.01
CA THR A 101 14.47 -4.39 -7.23
C THR A 101 13.55 -5.60 -7.41
N THR A 102 12.24 -5.39 -7.56
CA THR A 102 11.27 -6.43 -7.92
C THR A 102 11.63 -7.09 -9.25
N PHE A 103 11.84 -6.27 -10.29
CA PHE A 103 12.25 -6.75 -11.61
C PHE A 103 13.59 -7.48 -11.57
N ALA A 104 14.62 -6.89 -10.96
CA ALA A 104 15.94 -7.49 -10.92
C ALA A 104 15.97 -8.80 -10.10
N GLY A 105 15.20 -8.87 -8.99
CA GLY A 105 15.05 -10.09 -8.19
C GLY A 105 14.36 -11.21 -8.95
N ALA A 106 13.29 -10.90 -9.69
CA ALA A 106 12.60 -11.87 -10.56
C ALA A 106 13.51 -12.38 -11.68
N LEU A 107 14.26 -11.49 -12.33
CA LEU A 107 15.20 -11.85 -13.40
C LEU A 107 16.35 -12.74 -12.90
N ALA A 108 16.90 -12.45 -11.70
CA ALA A 108 17.92 -13.30 -11.08
C ALA A 108 17.38 -14.70 -10.80
N ALA A 109 16.19 -14.81 -10.21
CA ALA A 109 15.55 -16.09 -9.95
C ALA A 109 15.33 -16.90 -11.25
N PHE A 110 14.88 -16.23 -12.32
CA PHE A 110 14.71 -16.84 -13.63
C PHE A 110 16.03 -17.40 -14.19
N TYR A 111 17.15 -16.66 -14.06
CA TYR A 111 18.46 -17.14 -14.52
C TYR A 111 18.94 -18.38 -13.75
N HIS A 112 18.56 -18.52 -12.49
CA HIS A 112 18.82 -19.72 -11.65
C HIS A 112 17.77 -20.82 -11.83
N GLN A 113 16.79 -20.66 -12.76
CA GLN A 113 15.68 -21.60 -12.98
C GLN A 113 14.83 -21.84 -11.72
N VAL A 114 14.79 -20.84 -10.83
CA VAL A 114 13.94 -20.83 -9.65
C VAL A 114 12.58 -20.20 -10.01
N LYS A 115 11.50 -20.81 -9.55
CA LYS A 115 10.15 -20.29 -9.78
C LYS A 115 9.97 -18.91 -9.14
N VAL A 116 9.15 -18.07 -9.80
CA VAL A 116 8.87 -16.71 -9.35
C VAL A 116 7.38 -16.54 -9.05
N GLY A 117 7.06 -15.98 -7.88
CA GLY A 117 5.73 -15.52 -7.52
C GLY A 117 5.68 -14.01 -7.43
N HIS A 118 4.74 -13.40 -8.14
CA HIS A 118 4.55 -11.96 -8.19
C HIS A 118 3.37 -11.54 -7.32
N VAL A 119 3.64 -10.90 -6.19
CA VAL A 119 2.64 -10.33 -5.28
C VAL A 119 2.25 -8.93 -5.76
N GLU A 120 0.97 -8.57 -5.71
CA GLU A 120 0.38 -7.37 -6.30
C GLU A 120 0.51 -7.34 -7.83
N ALA A 121 0.23 -8.49 -8.45
CA ALA A 121 0.36 -8.68 -9.90
C ALA A 121 -0.85 -8.12 -10.66
N GLY A 122 -0.60 -7.63 -11.87
CA GLY A 122 -1.64 -7.29 -12.85
C GLY A 122 -2.14 -5.85 -12.81
N LEU A 123 -1.55 -4.94 -12.03
CA LEU A 123 -1.79 -3.51 -12.18
C LEU A 123 -1.28 -3.04 -13.55
N ARG A 124 -2.09 -2.23 -14.27
CA ARG A 124 -1.71 -1.70 -15.59
C ARG A 124 -2.26 -0.28 -15.80
N THR A 125 -1.42 0.57 -16.40
CA THR A 125 -1.83 1.85 -16.96
C THR A 125 -1.88 1.80 -18.48
N TRP A 126 -1.21 0.81 -19.09
CA TRP A 126 -1.04 0.64 -20.54
C TRP A 126 -0.17 1.73 -21.20
N ASP A 127 0.46 2.57 -20.40
CA ASP A 127 1.48 3.54 -20.85
C ASP A 127 2.82 3.22 -20.18
N LYS A 128 3.74 2.60 -20.93
CA LYS A 128 5.05 2.17 -20.44
C LYS A 128 5.93 3.27 -19.82
N TYR A 129 5.54 4.52 -19.99
CA TYR A 129 6.23 5.69 -19.43
C TYR A 129 5.46 6.35 -18.28
N SER A 130 4.29 5.81 -17.88
CA SER A 130 3.47 6.39 -16.81
C SER A 130 2.75 5.31 -15.97
N PRO A 131 3.16 5.08 -14.70
CA PRO A 131 4.37 5.61 -14.04
C PRO A 131 5.66 5.01 -14.62
N PHE A 132 6.74 5.76 -14.53
CA PHE A 132 8.06 5.33 -15.01
C PHE A 132 9.04 5.17 -13.85
N PRO A 133 9.76 4.05 -13.73
CA PRO A 133 9.82 2.86 -14.61
C PRO A 133 8.79 1.75 -14.26
N GLU A 134 7.87 1.99 -13.35
CA GLU A 134 7.04 0.99 -12.68
C GLU A 134 6.17 0.18 -13.66
N GLU A 135 5.54 0.83 -14.64
CA GLU A 135 4.68 0.13 -15.60
C GLU A 135 5.45 -0.93 -16.41
N MET A 136 6.68 -0.59 -16.82
CA MET A 136 7.50 -1.54 -17.57
C MET A 136 8.02 -2.66 -16.66
N ASN A 137 8.42 -2.33 -15.42
CA ASN A 137 8.87 -3.34 -14.47
C ASN A 137 7.78 -4.39 -14.21
N ARG A 138 6.53 -3.96 -13.93
CA ARG A 138 5.43 -4.90 -13.63
C ARG A 138 5.03 -5.75 -14.84
N THR A 139 5.16 -5.21 -16.05
CA THR A 139 4.94 -5.97 -17.29
C THR A 139 5.98 -7.06 -17.44
N LEU A 140 7.27 -6.73 -17.33
CA LEU A 140 8.36 -7.70 -17.46
C LEU A 140 8.33 -8.77 -16.36
N VAL A 141 8.00 -8.40 -15.12
CA VAL A 141 7.82 -9.36 -14.02
C VAL A 141 6.65 -10.29 -14.31
N GLY A 142 5.57 -9.77 -14.92
CA GLY A 142 4.43 -10.57 -15.36
C GLY A 142 4.83 -11.68 -16.34
N ASP A 143 5.71 -11.39 -17.30
CA ASP A 143 6.20 -12.40 -18.26
C ASP A 143 7.17 -13.43 -17.61
N ILE A 144 7.88 -13.05 -16.54
CA ILE A 144 8.84 -13.92 -15.85
C ILE A 144 8.17 -14.85 -14.84
N ALA A 145 7.14 -14.37 -14.14
CA ALA A 145 6.57 -15.07 -12.99
C ALA A 145 5.76 -16.32 -13.37
N ASP A 146 5.85 -17.37 -12.54
CA ASP A 146 5.06 -18.61 -12.64
C ASP A 146 3.72 -18.49 -11.88
N LEU A 147 3.69 -17.72 -10.78
CA LEU A 147 2.49 -17.48 -9.96
C LEU A 147 2.20 -15.98 -9.86
N HIS A 148 0.95 -15.62 -10.05
CA HIS A 148 0.49 -14.24 -10.03
C HIS A 148 -0.59 -14.07 -8.97
N PHE A 149 -0.32 -13.23 -7.96
CA PHE A 149 -1.24 -12.93 -6.88
C PHE A 149 -1.83 -11.54 -7.10
N SER A 150 -2.99 -11.51 -7.75
CA SER A 150 -3.67 -10.28 -8.14
C SER A 150 -4.55 -9.76 -7.01
N PRO A 151 -4.48 -8.46 -6.67
CA PRO A 151 -5.35 -7.88 -5.65
C PRO A 151 -6.84 -7.97 -5.99
N THR A 152 -7.19 -7.71 -7.25
CA THR A 152 -8.58 -7.65 -7.71
C THR A 152 -8.81 -8.49 -8.96
N LYS A 153 -10.09 -8.71 -9.28
CA LYS A 153 -10.48 -9.33 -10.55
C LYS A 153 -9.98 -8.54 -11.77
N ALA A 154 -10.05 -7.21 -11.71
CA ALA A 154 -9.57 -6.36 -12.79
C ALA A 154 -8.06 -6.56 -13.07
N ASN A 155 -7.25 -6.70 -12.01
CA ASN A 155 -5.83 -6.97 -12.14
C ASN A 155 -5.58 -8.37 -12.77
N ALA A 156 -6.32 -9.39 -12.36
CA ALA A 156 -6.23 -10.72 -12.95
C ALA A 156 -6.67 -10.72 -14.44
N ASP A 157 -7.70 -9.94 -14.78
CA ASP A 157 -8.17 -9.81 -16.15
C ASP A 157 -7.14 -9.10 -17.05
N ASN A 158 -6.37 -8.14 -16.51
CA ASN A 158 -5.24 -7.53 -17.23
C ASN A 158 -4.18 -8.59 -17.62
N LEU A 159 -3.79 -9.47 -16.69
CA LEU A 159 -2.85 -10.56 -16.97
C LEU A 159 -3.39 -11.53 -18.03
N ARG A 160 -4.68 -11.88 -17.94
CA ARG A 160 -5.33 -12.73 -18.95
C ARG A 160 -5.36 -12.06 -20.33
N ARG A 161 -5.59 -10.74 -20.38
CA ARG A 161 -5.56 -9.96 -21.62
C ARG A 161 -4.18 -9.96 -22.28
N GLU A 162 -3.11 -9.98 -21.50
CA GLU A 162 -1.72 -10.11 -21.97
C GLU A 162 -1.34 -11.55 -22.31
N ALA A 163 -2.24 -12.50 -22.14
CA ALA A 163 -2.00 -13.93 -22.35
C ALA A 163 -0.82 -14.47 -21.50
N ILE A 164 -0.66 -13.93 -20.30
CA ILE A 164 0.39 -14.37 -19.36
C ILE A 164 0.27 -15.87 -19.09
N MET A 165 1.42 -16.55 -19.13
CA MET A 165 1.55 -17.99 -18.87
C MET A 165 1.88 -18.20 -17.40
N GLY A 166 1.03 -18.83 -16.64
CA GLY A 166 1.23 -19.06 -15.21
C GLY A 166 -0.09 -19.15 -14.46
N ASP A 167 -0.01 -19.51 -13.19
CA ASP A 167 -1.19 -19.60 -12.34
C ASP A 167 -1.58 -18.20 -11.84
N ILE A 168 -2.81 -17.79 -12.12
CA ILE A 168 -3.36 -16.49 -11.67
C ILE A 168 -4.36 -16.77 -10.55
N PHE A 169 -4.16 -16.07 -9.41
CA PHE A 169 -5.01 -16.12 -8.22
C PHE A 169 -5.51 -14.70 -7.89
N ILE A 170 -6.76 -14.54 -7.54
CA ILE A 170 -7.29 -13.29 -6.99
C ILE A 170 -7.23 -13.40 -5.47
N THR A 171 -6.30 -12.70 -4.84
CA THR A 171 -6.00 -12.89 -3.42
C THR A 171 -6.53 -11.79 -2.51
N GLY A 172 -6.80 -10.61 -3.05
CA GLY A 172 -6.84 -9.37 -2.28
C GLY A 172 -5.42 -8.77 -2.16
N ASN A 173 -5.34 -7.56 -1.60
CA ASN A 173 -4.08 -6.85 -1.38
C ASN A 173 -3.58 -7.09 0.05
N THR A 174 -2.33 -7.50 0.19
CA THR A 174 -1.67 -7.73 1.48
C THR A 174 -1.50 -6.45 2.32
N ALA A 175 -1.69 -5.26 1.73
CA ALA A 175 -1.78 -4.00 2.49
C ALA A 175 -2.92 -4.03 3.52
N ILE A 176 -4.02 -4.71 3.20
CA ILE A 176 -5.17 -4.85 4.11
C ILE A 176 -4.82 -5.78 5.26
N ASP A 177 -4.08 -6.85 4.98
CA ASP A 177 -3.60 -7.79 6.01
C ASP A 177 -2.65 -7.09 7.00
N ALA A 178 -1.84 -6.13 6.52
CA ALA A 178 -0.89 -5.40 7.35
C ALA A 178 -1.57 -4.67 8.52
N MET A 179 -2.80 -4.21 8.33
CA MET A 179 -3.55 -3.49 9.36
C MET A 179 -3.92 -4.37 10.57
N GLN A 180 -3.98 -5.68 10.41
CA GLN A 180 -4.18 -6.61 11.55
C GLN A 180 -3.02 -6.58 12.55
N TYR A 181 -1.83 -6.17 12.11
CA TYR A 181 -0.62 -6.07 12.94
C TYR A 181 -0.39 -4.65 13.46
N THR A 182 -0.82 -3.64 12.73
CA THR A 182 -0.52 -2.23 13.02
C THR A 182 -1.63 -1.53 13.78
N VAL A 183 -2.90 -1.89 13.56
CA VAL A 183 -4.04 -1.29 14.28
C VAL A 183 -4.22 -1.95 15.64
N LYS A 184 -4.11 -1.15 16.71
CA LYS A 184 -4.23 -1.61 18.10
C LYS A 184 -5.29 -0.82 18.84
N PRO A 185 -6.21 -1.48 19.61
CA PRO A 185 -7.26 -0.78 20.34
C PRO A 185 -6.71 0.26 21.32
N ASP A 186 -5.62 -0.09 22.04
CA ASP A 186 -5.01 0.73 23.09
C ASP A 186 -3.73 1.42 22.60
N PHE A 187 -3.65 1.75 21.28
CA PHE A 187 -2.49 2.40 20.73
C PHE A 187 -2.25 3.78 21.33
N VAL A 188 -1.04 3.99 21.85
CA VAL A 188 -0.57 5.30 22.32
C VAL A 188 0.28 5.92 21.20
N PHE A 189 -0.16 7.05 20.70
CA PHE A 189 0.53 7.72 19.61
C PHE A 189 1.89 8.28 20.07
N PRO A 190 2.98 8.06 19.32
CA PRO A 190 4.24 8.77 19.52
C PRO A 190 4.08 10.29 19.42
N THR A 191 3.22 10.76 18.52
CA THR A 191 2.85 12.18 18.41
C THR A 191 1.89 12.55 19.55
N ALA A 192 2.38 13.24 20.57
CA ALA A 192 1.65 13.53 21.81
C ALA A 192 0.28 14.17 21.56
N LEU A 193 0.20 15.12 20.61
CA LEU A 193 -1.03 15.82 20.24
C LEU A 193 -2.17 14.84 19.90
N LEU A 194 -1.88 13.74 19.21
CA LEU A 194 -2.90 12.76 18.81
C LEU A 194 -3.53 12.03 19.99
N ASN A 195 -2.85 11.96 21.14
CA ASN A 195 -3.42 11.38 22.38
C ASN A 195 -4.36 12.36 23.10
N GLU A 196 -4.29 13.66 22.80
CA GLU A 196 -5.10 14.72 23.40
C GLU A 196 -6.42 14.94 22.66
N LEU A 197 -6.54 14.43 21.41
CA LEU A 197 -7.74 14.59 20.58
C LEU A 197 -8.92 13.77 21.10
N ASP A 198 -10.09 14.39 21.10
CA ASP A 198 -11.35 13.73 21.48
C ASP A 198 -12.02 13.06 20.28
N PHE A 199 -11.52 11.91 19.90
CA PHE A 199 -12.08 11.07 18.81
C PHE A 199 -13.52 10.57 19.05
N ARG A 200 -14.08 10.76 20.25
CA ARG A 200 -15.43 10.31 20.58
C ARG A 200 -16.49 11.39 20.35
N ASN A 201 -16.17 12.61 20.69
CA ASN A 201 -17.11 13.73 20.63
C ASN A 201 -16.86 14.63 19.40
N HIS A 202 -15.65 14.59 18.83
CA HIS A 202 -15.31 15.32 17.62
C HIS A 202 -15.14 14.38 16.42
N ARG A 203 -15.59 14.86 15.25
CA ARG A 203 -15.39 14.16 13.98
C ARG A 203 -14.03 14.54 13.41
N ILE A 204 -13.03 13.69 13.61
CA ILE A 204 -11.67 13.93 13.14
C ILE A 204 -11.56 13.51 11.67
N ILE A 205 -11.12 14.41 10.79
CA ILE A 205 -10.79 14.11 9.40
C ILE A 205 -9.28 13.94 9.27
N ALA A 206 -8.83 12.78 8.82
CA ALA A 206 -7.44 12.54 8.49
C ALA A 206 -7.17 13.04 7.04
N VAL A 207 -6.18 13.90 6.87
CA VAL A 207 -5.86 14.51 5.57
C VAL A 207 -4.47 14.14 5.13
N THR A 208 -4.30 13.76 3.85
CA THR A 208 -2.99 13.71 3.18
C THR A 208 -3.10 14.32 1.79
N CYS A 209 -2.18 15.23 1.42
CA CYS A 209 -2.13 15.83 0.10
C CYS A 209 -0.68 16.20 -0.23
N HIS A 210 -0.07 15.51 -1.20
CA HIS A 210 1.34 15.72 -1.55
C HIS A 210 1.69 15.33 -2.99
N ARG A 211 0.72 14.91 -3.81
CA ARG A 211 0.96 14.53 -5.21
C ARG A 211 1.38 15.74 -6.03
N ARG A 212 2.37 15.55 -6.91
CA ARG A 212 2.93 16.63 -7.75
C ARG A 212 1.89 17.25 -8.68
N GLU A 213 0.92 16.45 -9.13
CA GLU A 213 -0.18 16.91 -9.98
C GLU A 213 -1.10 17.94 -9.28
N ASN A 214 -1.08 17.96 -7.95
CA ASN A 214 -1.85 18.90 -7.14
C ASN A 214 -1.09 20.19 -6.82
N TYR A 215 0.20 20.31 -7.11
CA TYR A 215 0.99 21.50 -6.74
C TYR A 215 0.43 22.79 -7.34
N GLY A 216 0.57 23.90 -6.60
CA GLY A 216 0.07 25.23 -6.97
C GLY A 216 -1.43 25.40 -6.73
N LYS A 217 -2.13 25.99 -7.68
CA LYS A 217 -3.56 26.34 -7.55
C LYS A 217 -4.49 25.20 -7.11
N PRO A 218 -4.33 23.95 -7.61
CA PRO A 218 -5.15 22.84 -7.11
C PRO A 218 -4.96 22.62 -5.61
N MET A 219 -3.73 22.63 -5.12
CA MET A 219 -3.45 22.44 -3.70
C MET A 219 -3.98 23.58 -2.85
N GLU A 220 -3.86 24.83 -3.30
CA GLU A 220 -4.46 25.99 -2.63
C GLU A 220 -5.99 25.85 -2.51
N ALA A 221 -6.66 25.41 -3.59
CA ALA A 221 -8.11 25.19 -3.57
C ALA A 221 -8.52 24.09 -2.59
N ILE A 222 -7.75 22.97 -2.53
CA ILE A 222 -7.94 21.91 -1.56
C ILE A 222 -7.77 22.43 -0.13
N MET A 223 -6.73 23.22 0.16
CA MET A 223 -6.51 23.77 1.51
C MET A 223 -7.65 24.70 1.92
N HIS A 224 -8.12 25.57 1.01
CA HIS A 224 -9.28 26.41 1.26
C HIS A 224 -10.59 25.62 1.47
N ALA A 225 -10.76 24.47 0.81
CA ALA A 225 -11.88 23.58 1.06
C ALA A 225 -11.82 23.01 2.48
N ILE A 226 -10.66 22.52 2.91
CA ILE A 226 -10.45 21.99 4.26
C ILE A 226 -10.76 23.05 5.32
N LEU A 227 -10.28 24.28 5.12
CA LEU A 227 -10.55 25.40 6.01
C LEU A 227 -12.06 25.68 6.13
N GLU A 228 -12.77 25.73 5.00
CA GLU A 228 -14.22 25.99 4.98
C GLU A 228 -15.00 24.85 5.67
N ILE A 229 -14.63 23.59 5.46
CA ILE A 229 -15.26 22.44 6.13
C ILE A 229 -15.16 22.58 7.65
N VAL A 230 -13.99 22.93 8.19
CA VAL A 230 -13.79 23.13 9.63
C VAL A 230 -14.54 24.34 10.15
N GLN A 231 -14.65 25.41 9.37
CA GLN A 231 -15.37 26.61 9.76
C GLN A 231 -16.89 26.39 9.81
N THR A 232 -17.42 25.60 8.90
CA THR A 232 -18.87 25.33 8.79
C THR A 232 -19.37 24.24 9.75
N HIS A 233 -18.49 23.36 10.24
CA HIS A 233 -18.82 22.28 11.16
C HIS A 233 -18.04 22.41 12.47
N PRO A 234 -18.66 22.93 13.55
CA PRO A 234 -17.96 23.22 14.82
C PRO A 234 -17.37 22.00 15.53
N ASP A 235 -17.90 20.82 15.29
CA ASP A 235 -17.46 19.54 15.86
C ASP A 235 -16.43 18.81 14.99
N VAL A 236 -16.05 19.41 13.86
CA VAL A 236 -15.03 18.83 12.95
C VAL A 236 -13.65 19.37 13.30
N GLU A 237 -12.70 18.46 13.42
CA GLU A 237 -11.27 18.75 13.49
C GLU A 237 -10.53 18.03 12.37
N VAL A 238 -9.38 18.56 12.01
CA VAL A 238 -8.51 18.00 10.96
C VAL A 238 -7.16 17.64 11.53
N VAL A 239 -6.68 16.44 11.22
CA VAL A 239 -5.29 16.03 11.43
C VAL A 239 -4.63 15.87 10.07
N TYR A 240 -3.58 16.64 9.84
CA TYR A 240 -2.84 16.60 8.58
C TYR A 240 -1.34 16.38 8.82
N PRO A 241 -0.84 15.15 8.68
CA PRO A 241 0.59 14.88 8.60
C PRO A 241 1.18 15.48 7.32
N VAL A 242 1.82 16.63 7.45
CA VAL A 242 2.25 17.46 6.30
C VAL A 242 3.57 16.94 5.75
N HIS A 243 3.58 16.55 4.47
CA HIS A 243 4.77 16.08 3.78
C HIS A 243 5.92 17.10 3.87
N LEU A 244 7.17 16.61 4.00
CA LEU A 244 8.37 17.45 4.22
C LEU A 244 8.78 18.31 3.00
N SER A 245 8.17 18.08 1.82
CA SER A 245 8.45 18.89 0.63
C SER A 245 8.20 20.38 0.90
N PRO A 246 9.18 21.26 0.63
CA PRO A 246 8.99 22.71 0.77
C PRO A 246 7.76 23.22 0.01
N VAL A 247 7.53 22.75 -1.20
CA VAL A 247 6.39 23.15 -2.04
C VAL A 247 5.05 22.88 -1.35
N VAL A 248 4.93 21.75 -0.64
CA VAL A 248 3.72 21.40 0.12
C VAL A 248 3.62 22.31 1.34
N ARG A 249 4.69 22.45 2.12
CA ARG A 249 4.70 23.24 3.34
C ARG A 249 4.43 24.72 3.07
N GLU A 250 5.00 25.29 2.03
CA GLU A 250 4.79 26.69 1.62
C GLU A 250 3.34 26.99 1.21
N CYS A 251 2.59 25.97 0.75
CA CYS A 251 1.17 26.09 0.45
C CYS A 251 0.30 25.88 1.71
N VAL A 252 0.57 24.82 2.48
CA VAL A 252 -0.30 24.35 3.57
C VAL A 252 -0.27 25.29 4.79
N PHE A 253 0.93 25.65 5.26
CA PHE A 253 1.06 26.42 6.53
C PHE A 253 0.46 27.83 6.49
N PRO A 254 0.58 28.61 5.40
CA PRO A 254 -0.05 29.94 5.33
C PRO A 254 -1.58 29.89 5.33
N ILE A 255 -2.20 28.82 4.81
CA ILE A 255 -3.66 28.70 4.67
C ILE A 255 -4.28 28.04 5.91
N LEU A 256 -3.67 26.97 6.41
CA LEU A 256 -4.23 26.13 7.46
C LEU A 256 -3.58 26.33 8.83
N GLY A 257 -2.45 27.01 8.91
CA GLY A 257 -1.74 27.24 10.18
C GLY A 257 -2.48 28.23 11.10
N GLY A 258 -2.35 27.99 12.42
CA GLY A 258 -2.91 28.88 13.44
C GLY A 258 -4.42 28.74 13.69
N HIS A 259 -5.04 27.68 13.19
CA HIS A 259 -6.43 27.33 13.46
C HIS A 259 -6.52 26.24 14.54
N ASP A 260 -7.21 26.50 15.63
CA ASP A 260 -7.27 25.61 16.82
C ASP A 260 -7.76 24.20 16.52
N ARG A 261 -8.58 24.02 15.48
CA ARG A 261 -9.16 22.73 15.07
C ARG A 261 -8.50 22.12 13.83
N ILE A 262 -7.34 22.65 13.41
CA ILE A 262 -6.54 22.10 12.31
C ILE A 262 -5.14 21.81 12.83
N HIS A 263 -4.84 20.53 12.97
CA HIS A 263 -3.61 20.02 13.55
C HIS A 263 -2.64 19.61 12.44
N LEU A 264 -1.70 20.51 12.13
CA LEU A 264 -0.61 20.27 11.19
C LEU A 264 0.53 19.62 11.96
N ILE A 265 0.83 18.35 11.66
CA ILE A 265 1.88 17.57 12.31
C ILE A 265 2.95 17.16 11.31
N ASP A 266 4.09 16.69 11.78
CA ASP A 266 5.09 16.07 10.92
C ASP A 266 4.60 14.71 10.39
N PRO A 267 5.18 14.21 9.29
CA PRO A 267 4.84 12.89 8.79
C PRO A 267 4.99 11.81 9.86
N VAL A 268 4.01 10.95 9.95
CA VAL A 268 3.97 9.83 10.89
C VAL A 268 4.37 8.51 10.21
N ASP A 269 4.73 7.50 11.01
CA ASP A 269 4.97 6.16 10.48
C ASP A 269 3.67 5.43 10.10
N VAL A 270 3.81 4.20 9.60
CA VAL A 270 2.66 3.42 9.12
C VAL A 270 1.75 2.98 10.28
N GLU A 271 2.31 2.65 11.44
CA GLU A 271 1.53 2.20 12.59
C GLU A 271 0.70 3.35 13.15
N GLU A 272 1.31 4.51 13.30
CA GLU A 272 0.65 5.72 13.75
C GLU A 272 -0.44 6.18 12.77
N MET A 273 -0.16 6.13 11.44
CA MET A 273 -1.14 6.47 10.40
C MET A 273 -2.34 5.50 10.42
N HIS A 274 -2.13 4.19 10.51
CA HIS A 274 -3.22 3.23 10.54
C HIS A 274 -4.10 3.40 11.79
N ASN A 275 -3.52 3.71 12.95
CA ASN A 275 -4.28 3.97 14.17
C ASN A 275 -5.02 5.32 14.11
N LEU A 276 -4.47 6.34 13.47
CA LEU A 276 -5.16 7.59 13.19
C LEU A 276 -6.39 7.33 12.29
N ILE A 277 -6.21 6.60 11.19
CA ILE A 277 -7.32 6.23 10.29
C ILE A 277 -8.37 5.41 11.04
N ALA A 278 -7.98 4.42 11.83
CA ALA A 278 -8.90 3.59 12.60
C ALA A 278 -9.80 4.41 13.55
N ARG A 279 -9.31 5.54 14.06
CA ARG A 279 -10.04 6.41 15.00
C ARG A 279 -10.71 7.62 14.34
N CYS A 280 -10.29 8.01 13.12
CA CYS A 280 -10.86 9.17 12.43
C CYS A 280 -12.31 8.90 11.97
N TYR A 281 -13.01 9.97 11.61
CA TYR A 281 -14.35 9.90 11.02
C TYR A 281 -14.29 9.52 9.54
N MET A 282 -13.50 10.25 8.76
CA MET A 282 -13.27 9.98 7.33
C MET A 282 -11.86 10.39 6.92
N VAL A 283 -11.47 10.01 5.72
CA VAL A 283 -10.17 10.33 5.13
C VAL A 283 -10.35 11.22 3.89
N MET A 284 -9.56 12.28 3.78
CA MET A 284 -9.42 13.10 2.57
C MET A 284 -7.99 12.95 2.07
N THR A 285 -7.80 12.40 0.87
CA THR A 285 -6.46 12.01 0.43
C THR A 285 -6.24 12.11 -1.08
N ASP A 286 -4.98 12.31 -1.48
CA ASP A 286 -4.52 12.08 -2.84
C ASP A 286 -3.64 10.81 -2.97
N SER A 287 -3.48 10.04 -1.88
CA SER A 287 -2.72 8.78 -1.85
C SER A 287 -3.51 7.60 -2.42
N GLY A 288 -2.87 6.80 -3.30
CA GLY A 288 -3.45 5.56 -3.81
C GLY A 288 -3.63 4.51 -2.70
N GLY A 289 -2.64 4.32 -1.81
CA GLY A 289 -2.70 3.33 -0.73
C GLY A 289 -3.86 3.59 0.24
N LEU A 290 -4.07 4.83 0.65
CA LEU A 290 -5.17 5.17 1.57
C LEU A 290 -6.57 4.95 0.98
N GLN A 291 -6.70 4.92 -0.35
CA GLN A 291 -7.95 4.54 -1.03
C GLN A 291 -8.27 3.04 -0.88
N GLU A 292 -7.27 2.22 -0.60
CA GLU A 292 -7.41 0.79 -0.33
C GLU A 292 -7.54 0.51 1.17
N GLU A 293 -6.71 1.16 1.98
CA GLU A 293 -6.55 0.91 3.42
C GLU A 293 -7.70 1.47 4.27
N ALA A 294 -8.09 2.74 4.06
CA ALA A 294 -9.12 3.37 4.89
C ALA A 294 -10.50 2.67 4.81
N PRO A 295 -10.97 2.22 3.63
CA PRO A 295 -12.21 1.44 3.54
C PRO A 295 -12.19 0.13 4.31
N ALA A 296 -11.03 -0.51 4.46
CA ALA A 296 -10.91 -1.73 5.26
C ALA A 296 -11.17 -1.49 6.76
N LEU A 297 -11.02 -0.25 7.20
CA LEU A 297 -11.35 0.20 8.56
C LEU A 297 -12.75 0.85 8.64
N GLY A 298 -13.57 0.70 7.59
CA GLY A 298 -14.92 1.27 7.51
C GLY A 298 -14.93 2.80 7.44
N LYS A 299 -13.88 3.41 6.88
CA LYS A 299 -13.78 4.87 6.78
C LYS A 299 -14.05 5.34 5.36
N PRO A 300 -15.04 6.23 5.16
CA PRO A 300 -15.28 6.89 3.87
C PRO A 300 -14.04 7.65 3.40
N VAL A 301 -13.78 7.61 2.09
CA VAL A 301 -12.63 8.29 1.48
C VAL A 301 -13.09 9.32 0.45
N LEU A 302 -12.64 10.55 0.58
CA LEU A 302 -12.70 11.57 -0.46
C LEU A 302 -11.35 11.69 -1.15
N VAL A 303 -11.32 11.37 -2.44
CA VAL A 303 -10.11 11.38 -3.27
C VAL A 303 -9.94 12.76 -3.89
N MET A 304 -8.97 13.53 -3.41
CA MET A 304 -8.67 14.89 -3.86
C MET A 304 -7.77 14.87 -5.10
N ARG A 305 -8.26 14.28 -6.17
CA ARG A 305 -7.60 14.16 -7.48
C ARG A 305 -8.62 14.29 -8.60
N ARG A 306 -8.16 14.64 -9.81
CA ARG A 306 -9.01 14.64 -11.02
C ARG A 306 -9.28 13.23 -11.54
N GLU A 307 -8.33 12.32 -11.34
CA GLU A 307 -8.37 10.92 -11.77
C GLU A 307 -7.84 10.03 -10.65
N THR A 308 -8.20 8.76 -10.67
CA THR A 308 -7.64 7.76 -9.76
C THR A 308 -7.28 6.49 -10.50
N GLU A 309 -6.15 5.91 -10.16
CA GLU A 309 -5.75 4.56 -10.57
C GLU A 309 -6.44 3.44 -9.76
N ARG A 310 -7.45 3.81 -8.95
CA ARG A 310 -8.22 2.93 -8.08
C ARG A 310 -9.73 3.00 -8.41
N PRO A 311 -10.12 2.72 -9.67
CA PRO A 311 -11.52 2.85 -10.09
C PRO A 311 -12.46 1.89 -9.34
N GLU A 312 -11.94 0.76 -8.86
CA GLU A 312 -12.72 -0.22 -8.09
C GLU A 312 -13.27 0.37 -6.79
N ALA A 313 -12.52 1.24 -6.08
CA ALA A 313 -12.99 1.91 -4.87
C ALA A 313 -14.20 2.82 -5.15
N ILE A 314 -14.17 3.51 -6.29
CA ILE A 314 -15.27 4.37 -6.73
C ILE A 314 -16.49 3.52 -7.11
N ALA A 315 -16.29 2.45 -7.88
CA ALA A 315 -17.36 1.54 -8.31
C ALA A 315 -18.00 0.80 -7.12
N ALA A 316 -17.20 0.39 -6.13
CA ALA A 316 -17.70 -0.24 -4.90
C ALA A 316 -18.37 0.76 -3.94
N GLY A 317 -18.19 2.06 -4.14
CA GLY A 317 -18.75 3.10 -3.29
C GLY A 317 -18.00 3.30 -1.96
N THR A 318 -16.78 2.80 -1.82
CA THR A 318 -15.93 3.00 -0.65
C THR A 318 -15.20 4.34 -0.69
N ALA A 319 -15.03 4.90 -1.89
CA ALA A 319 -14.43 6.21 -2.12
C ALA A 319 -15.26 7.05 -3.09
N LYS A 320 -15.14 8.38 -2.98
CA LYS A 320 -15.67 9.33 -3.96
C LYS A 320 -14.54 10.18 -4.53
N LEU A 321 -14.52 10.35 -5.85
CA LEU A 321 -13.59 11.26 -6.52
C LEU A 321 -14.10 12.70 -6.31
N ALA A 322 -13.43 13.46 -5.43
CA ALA A 322 -13.82 14.81 -5.07
C ALA A 322 -13.21 15.88 -5.99
N GLY A 323 -12.29 15.47 -6.87
CA GLY A 323 -11.58 16.44 -7.70
C GLY A 323 -10.64 17.32 -6.88
N VAL A 324 -10.33 18.49 -7.43
CA VAL A 324 -9.43 19.48 -6.81
C VAL A 324 -10.09 20.84 -6.66
N GLU A 325 -11.36 20.95 -7.02
CA GLU A 325 -12.10 22.21 -6.97
C GLU A 325 -12.74 22.38 -5.58
N LYS A 326 -12.53 23.53 -4.98
CA LYS A 326 -12.94 23.82 -3.60
C LYS A 326 -14.40 23.48 -3.31
N ASP A 327 -15.32 24.00 -4.13
CA ASP A 327 -16.76 23.91 -3.89
C ASP A 327 -17.27 22.44 -3.96
N GLU A 328 -16.70 21.64 -4.84
CA GLU A 328 -17.05 20.22 -4.96
C GLU A 328 -16.53 19.39 -3.77
N ILE A 329 -15.32 19.69 -3.29
CA ILE A 329 -14.76 19.06 -2.08
C ILE A 329 -15.62 19.38 -0.86
N VAL A 330 -15.98 20.66 -0.68
CA VAL A 330 -16.85 21.11 0.43
C VAL A 330 -18.22 20.44 0.35
N ARG A 331 -18.82 20.39 -0.84
CA ARG A 331 -20.12 19.76 -1.06
C ARG A 331 -20.11 18.26 -0.69
N LEU A 332 -19.11 17.52 -1.17
CA LEU A 332 -19.01 16.08 -0.90
C LEU A 332 -18.66 15.76 0.56
N ALA A 333 -17.82 16.59 1.19
CA ALA A 333 -17.54 16.47 2.61
C ALA A 333 -18.79 16.78 3.45
N GLY A 334 -19.52 17.86 3.11
CA GLY A 334 -20.79 18.20 3.75
C GLY A 334 -21.83 17.07 3.62
N GLU A 335 -21.95 16.43 2.44
CA GLU A 335 -22.83 15.27 2.28
C GLU A 335 -22.52 14.15 3.30
N LEU A 336 -21.23 13.84 3.54
CA LEU A 336 -20.84 12.82 4.50
C LEU A 336 -20.95 13.26 5.96
N LEU A 337 -20.83 14.56 6.22
CA LEU A 337 -20.91 15.13 7.56
C LEU A 337 -22.39 15.33 8.00
N ASP A 338 -23.29 15.71 7.08
CA ASP A 338 -24.66 16.11 7.39
C ASP A 338 -25.69 15.00 7.13
N ASP A 339 -25.37 13.99 6.29
CA ASP A 339 -26.24 12.83 6.03
C ASP A 339 -25.64 11.54 6.59
N PRO A 340 -26.08 11.08 7.78
CA PRO A 340 -25.64 9.80 8.37
C PRO A 340 -25.90 8.60 7.47
N ALA A 341 -26.91 8.65 6.59
CA ALA A 341 -27.20 7.55 5.68
C ALA A 341 -26.20 7.53 4.51
N ALA A 342 -25.77 8.68 4.00
CA ALA A 342 -24.69 8.77 3.01
C ALA A 342 -23.38 8.24 3.59
N TYR A 343 -23.02 8.68 4.81
CA TYR A 343 -21.86 8.17 5.53
C TYR A 343 -21.93 6.64 5.69
N ALA A 344 -23.03 6.13 6.23
CA ALA A 344 -23.19 4.70 6.50
C ALA A 344 -23.13 3.84 5.23
N ARG A 345 -23.61 4.33 4.09
CA ARG A 345 -23.49 3.63 2.80
C ARG A 345 -22.02 3.44 2.41
N MET A 346 -21.20 4.48 2.52
CA MET A 346 -19.77 4.39 2.19
C MET A 346 -19.00 3.55 3.23
N ALA A 347 -19.24 3.80 4.51
CA ALA A 347 -18.52 3.13 5.60
C ALA A 347 -18.78 1.60 5.65
N LYS A 348 -19.93 1.14 5.15
CA LYS A 348 -20.33 -0.28 5.12
C LYS A 348 -20.15 -0.92 3.73
N ALA A 349 -19.70 -0.17 2.74
CA ALA A 349 -19.42 -0.73 1.42
C ALA A 349 -18.29 -1.76 1.50
N VAL A 350 -18.38 -2.82 0.72
CA VAL A 350 -17.37 -3.88 0.70
C VAL A 350 -16.07 -3.33 0.08
N ASN A 351 -14.96 -3.53 0.77
CA ASN A 351 -13.67 -3.09 0.23
C ASN A 351 -13.25 -4.00 -0.94
N PRO A 352 -13.09 -3.46 -2.16
CA PRO A 352 -12.76 -4.26 -3.33
C PRO A 352 -11.29 -4.75 -3.34
N TYR A 353 -10.45 -4.25 -2.43
CA TYR A 353 -9.03 -4.57 -2.38
C TYR A 353 -8.66 -5.66 -1.38
N GLY A 354 -9.57 -6.12 -0.54
CA GLY A 354 -9.25 -7.22 0.38
C GLY A 354 -10.15 -7.25 1.61
N ASP A 355 -10.05 -8.39 2.28
CA ASP A 355 -10.76 -8.74 3.51
C ASP A 355 -9.80 -9.10 4.67
N GLY A 356 -8.48 -8.88 4.46
CA GLY A 356 -7.44 -9.19 5.44
C GLY A 356 -6.93 -10.65 5.41
N HIS A 357 -7.26 -11.42 4.38
CA HIS A 357 -6.84 -12.82 4.23
C HIS A 357 -6.04 -13.08 2.95
N ALA A 358 -5.44 -12.04 2.36
CA ALA A 358 -4.65 -12.18 1.13
C ALA A 358 -3.42 -13.06 1.36
N SER A 359 -2.71 -12.87 2.47
CA SER A 359 -1.52 -13.66 2.80
C SER A 359 -1.82 -15.14 2.97
N GLU A 360 -2.94 -15.49 3.59
CA GLU A 360 -3.38 -16.89 3.75
C GLU A 360 -3.68 -17.53 2.39
N ARG A 361 -4.37 -16.81 1.50
CA ARG A 361 -4.64 -17.27 0.13
C ARG A 361 -3.36 -17.49 -0.67
N ILE A 362 -2.38 -16.58 -0.54
CA ILE A 362 -1.08 -16.70 -1.20
C ILE A 362 -0.34 -17.96 -0.69
N VAL A 363 -0.26 -18.18 0.62
CA VAL A 363 0.37 -19.38 1.20
C VAL A 363 -0.32 -20.65 0.70
N GLN A 364 -1.67 -20.69 0.70
CA GLN A 364 -2.42 -21.84 0.20
C GLN A 364 -2.19 -22.07 -1.30
N ALA A 365 -2.12 -20.99 -2.10
CA ALA A 365 -1.82 -21.08 -3.53
C ALA A 365 -0.43 -21.66 -3.80
N ILE A 366 0.57 -21.22 -3.03
CA ILE A 366 1.93 -21.78 -3.09
C ILE A 366 1.92 -23.25 -2.76
N LEU A 367 1.31 -23.64 -1.64
CA LEU A 367 1.23 -25.06 -1.25
C LEU A 367 0.49 -25.91 -2.28
N TRP A 368 -0.57 -25.40 -2.87
CA TRP A 368 -1.30 -26.08 -3.93
C TRP A 368 -0.45 -26.24 -5.20
N HIS A 369 0.21 -25.18 -5.65
CA HIS A 369 1.08 -25.21 -6.84
C HIS A 369 2.19 -26.25 -6.73
N PHE A 370 2.77 -26.41 -5.54
CA PHE A 370 3.81 -27.42 -5.28
C PHE A 370 3.26 -28.79 -4.83
N GLY A 371 1.95 -29.03 -4.98
CA GLY A 371 1.32 -30.33 -4.64
C GLY A 371 1.32 -30.67 -3.15
N ARG A 372 1.43 -29.64 -2.27
CA ARG A 372 1.41 -29.78 -0.82
C ARG A 372 0.02 -29.56 -0.21
N ALA A 373 -0.90 -28.99 -0.95
CA ALA A 373 -2.32 -28.84 -0.61
C ALA A 373 -3.18 -29.45 -1.73
N ALA A 374 -4.27 -30.13 -1.36
CA ALA A 374 -5.17 -30.76 -2.32
C ALA A 374 -6.08 -29.76 -3.03
N GLU A 375 -6.46 -28.68 -2.35
CA GLU A 375 -7.42 -27.70 -2.85
C GLU A 375 -6.73 -26.40 -3.24
N LYS A 376 -7.11 -25.88 -4.41
CA LYS A 376 -6.77 -24.51 -4.83
C LYS A 376 -7.46 -23.50 -3.88
N PRO A 377 -6.80 -22.40 -3.48
CA PRO A 377 -7.49 -21.37 -2.71
C PRO A 377 -8.68 -20.81 -3.49
N ALA A 378 -9.75 -20.45 -2.76
CA ALA A 378 -10.84 -19.68 -3.34
C ALA A 378 -10.34 -18.29 -3.70
N ASP A 379 -10.76 -17.80 -4.88
CA ASP A 379 -10.50 -16.41 -5.26
C ASP A 379 -11.22 -15.44 -4.31
N PHE A 380 -10.55 -14.32 -3.99
CA PHE A 380 -11.21 -13.22 -3.31
C PHE A 380 -12.28 -12.62 -4.23
N ASN A 381 -13.50 -12.55 -3.73
CA ASN A 381 -14.63 -11.94 -4.41
C ASN A 381 -15.19 -10.85 -3.51
N ALA A 382 -15.04 -9.57 -3.91
CA ALA A 382 -15.66 -8.41 -3.27
C ALA A 382 -17.11 -8.23 -3.70
#